data_f3f0ee88f2fdfbc9c6340c4dfa8f53d9
#
_entry.id   f3f0ee88f2fdfbc9c6340c4dfa8f53d9
#
_cell.length_a   1.000
_cell.length_b   1.000
_cell.length_c   1.000
_cell.angle_alpha   90.00
_cell.angle_beta   90.00
_cell.angle_gamma   90.00
#
_symmetry.space_group_name_H-M   'P 1'
#
loop_
_entity.id
_entity.type
_entity.pdbx_description
1 polymer ?
#
loop_
_entity_poly.entity_id
_entity_poly.type
_entity_poly.pdbx_seq_one_letter_code
_entity_poly.pdbx_strand_id
1 'polypeptide(L)'
;MGDEGGVKSKKRARGRSASRPAPPDSPVCELCSQAGGELLWRDEQCRVVLINDPDYAGYCRVIWHDHVREMTDLDASAQDHCMRVVFAVEQALRRVLKPYKINLASFGNMTPHVHWHVIPRGVDDAHFPDSVWGKRRRATLRQAAAHPAIEVRQRLAAELLNLL
;
A
#
# COMPACT_ATOMS: atom_id res chain seq x y z
N MET A 1 11.07 25.15 -57.38
CA MET A 1 9.76 25.32 -56.74
C MET A 1 9.47 24.09 -55.97
N GLY A 2 9.79 24.10 -54.69
CA GLY A 2 9.58 22.97 -53.74
C GLY A 2 8.81 23.51 -52.56
N ASP A 3 7.64 22.94 -52.33
CA ASP A 3 6.74 23.28 -51.23
C ASP A 3 7.08 22.43 -50.03
N GLU A 4 7.62 23.05 -48.98
CA GLU A 4 7.89 22.39 -47.71
C GLU A 4 6.68 22.51 -46.79
N GLY A 5 5.85 21.47 -46.79
CA GLY A 5 4.71 21.33 -45.89
C GLY A 5 5.12 21.05 -44.44
N GLY A 6 5.23 22.09 -43.59
CA GLY A 6 5.50 21.98 -42.18
C GLY A 6 4.35 21.34 -41.41
N VAL A 7 4.56 20.13 -40.88
CA VAL A 7 3.63 19.44 -39.98
C VAL A 7 3.67 20.09 -38.59
N LYS A 8 2.66 20.89 -38.26
CA LYS A 8 2.47 21.47 -36.93
C LYS A 8 1.95 20.38 -35.94
N SER A 9 2.83 19.89 -35.09
CA SER A 9 2.48 19.02 -33.97
C SER A 9 1.61 19.76 -32.95
N LYS A 10 0.33 19.41 -32.87
CA LYS A 10 -0.58 19.89 -31.82
C LYS A 10 -0.28 19.15 -30.51
N LYS A 11 0.39 19.79 -29.57
CA LYS A 11 0.48 19.33 -28.18
C LYS A 11 -0.94 19.28 -27.60
N ARG A 12 -1.47 18.07 -27.38
CA ARG A 12 -2.69 17.86 -26.59
C ARG A 12 -2.38 18.17 -25.14
N ALA A 13 -3.01 19.21 -24.60
CA ALA A 13 -3.02 19.49 -23.18
C ALA A 13 -3.68 18.28 -22.47
N ARG A 14 -2.93 17.62 -21.59
CA ARG A 14 -3.45 16.55 -20.71
C ARG A 14 -4.39 17.21 -19.70
N GLY A 15 -5.70 17.01 -19.89
CA GLY A 15 -6.70 17.41 -18.92
C GLY A 15 -6.46 16.67 -17.60
N ARG A 16 -6.40 17.41 -16.49
CA ARG A 16 -6.48 16.87 -15.14
C ARG A 16 -7.80 16.11 -15.05
N SER A 17 -7.73 14.80 -14.82
CA SER A 17 -8.90 14.01 -14.47
C SER A 17 -9.44 14.54 -13.14
N ALA A 18 -10.57 15.23 -13.18
CA ALA A 18 -11.25 15.65 -11.97
C ALA A 18 -11.81 14.38 -11.30
N SER A 19 -11.32 14.08 -10.10
CA SER A 19 -11.89 13.02 -9.26
C SER A 19 -13.39 13.27 -9.09
N ARG A 20 -14.20 12.28 -9.38
CA ARG A 20 -15.65 12.34 -9.18
C ARG A 20 -15.95 12.53 -7.70
N PRO A 21 -16.71 13.56 -7.28
CA PRO A 21 -17.02 13.77 -5.87
C PRO A 21 -17.75 12.56 -5.30
N ALA A 22 -17.41 12.21 -4.04
CA ALA A 22 -18.10 11.16 -3.31
C ALA A 22 -19.60 11.51 -3.21
N PRO A 23 -20.52 10.52 -3.22
CA PRO A 23 -21.94 10.75 -3.01
C PRO A 23 -22.18 11.42 -1.64
N PRO A 24 -23.16 12.34 -1.51
CA PRO A 24 -23.38 13.17 -0.32
C PRO A 24 -23.68 12.41 0.98
N ASP A 25 -24.04 11.13 0.91
CA ASP A 25 -24.35 10.27 2.07
C ASP A 25 -23.28 9.21 2.35
N SER A 26 -22.09 9.30 1.79
CA SER A 26 -21.00 8.38 2.09
C SER A 26 -20.48 8.65 3.50
N PRO A 27 -20.34 7.63 4.37
CA PRO A 27 -19.67 7.79 5.65
C PRO A 27 -18.27 8.36 5.40
N VAL A 28 -17.82 9.25 6.30
CA VAL A 28 -16.47 9.84 6.21
C VAL A 28 -15.45 8.71 6.05
N CYS A 29 -14.68 8.73 4.96
CA CYS A 29 -13.70 7.69 4.70
C CYS A 29 -12.66 7.65 5.81
N GLU A 30 -12.51 6.52 6.46
CA GLU A 30 -11.56 6.33 7.56
C GLU A 30 -10.12 6.66 7.12
N LEU A 31 -9.71 6.24 5.93
CA LEU A 31 -8.36 6.47 5.42
C LEU A 31 -8.09 7.92 4.96
N CYS A 32 -9.15 8.72 4.78
CA CYS A 32 -9.02 10.17 4.57
C CYS A 32 -8.89 10.93 5.90
N SER A 33 -9.55 10.44 6.95
CA SER A 33 -9.65 11.13 8.24
C SER A 33 -8.63 10.66 9.28
N GLN A 34 -8.07 9.47 9.12
CA GLN A 34 -7.15 8.84 10.06
C GLN A 34 -5.84 8.41 9.39
N ALA A 35 -4.79 8.24 10.17
CA ALA A 35 -3.50 7.75 9.67
C ALA A 35 -3.60 6.33 9.07
N GLY A 36 -4.49 5.50 9.60
CA GLY A 36 -4.69 4.11 9.17
C GLY A 36 -3.67 3.11 9.75
N GLY A 37 -2.82 3.56 10.67
CA GLY A 37 -1.77 2.80 11.34
C GLY A 37 -0.63 3.71 11.83
N GLU A 38 0.47 3.12 12.31
CA GLU A 38 1.66 3.85 12.71
C GLU A 38 2.50 4.23 11.48
N LEU A 39 2.76 5.53 11.29
CA LEU A 39 3.47 6.03 10.11
C LEU A 39 4.93 5.54 10.10
N LEU A 40 5.33 4.90 8.99
CA LEU A 40 6.71 4.52 8.69
C LEU A 40 7.38 5.45 7.69
N TRP A 41 6.65 5.82 6.65
CA TRP A 41 7.14 6.63 5.54
C TRP A 41 5.97 7.34 4.83
N ARG A 42 6.23 8.47 4.20
CA ARG A 42 5.28 9.17 3.33
C ARG A 42 5.97 10.08 2.33
N ASP A 43 5.30 10.34 1.23
CA ASP A 43 5.62 11.40 0.26
C ASP A 43 4.38 12.27 -0.02
N GLU A 44 4.34 12.93 -1.18
CA GLU A 44 3.22 13.77 -1.60
C GLU A 44 1.98 12.99 -2.06
N GLN A 45 2.13 11.71 -2.43
CA GLN A 45 1.08 10.91 -3.07
C GLN A 45 0.55 9.78 -2.19
N CYS A 46 1.40 9.18 -1.35
CA CYS A 46 0.98 8.08 -0.50
C CYS A 46 1.77 8.00 0.81
N ARG A 47 1.31 7.13 1.71
CA ARG A 47 1.97 6.83 2.98
C ARG A 47 2.04 5.33 3.22
N VAL A 48 3.06 4.91 3.93
CA VAL A 48 3.25 3.55 4.44
C VAL A 48 3.03 3.55 5.94
N VAL A 49 2.14 2.71 6.41
CA VAL A 49 1.84 2.56 7.84
C VAL A 49 2.02 1.12 8.29
N LEU A 50 2.47 0.97 9.53
CA LEU A 50 2.53 -0.33 10.23
C LEU A 50 1.20 -0.55 10.96
N ILE A 51 0.63 -1.73 10.78
CA ILE A 51 -0.58 -2.16 11.48
C ILE A 51 -0.16 -2.91 12.74
N ASN A 52 -0.72 -2.51 13.88
CA ASN A 52 -0.50 -3.22 15.13
C ASN A 52 -1.40 -4.46 15.20
N ASP A 53 -0.99 -5.51 14.47
CA ASP A 53 -1.69 -6.78 14.43
C ASP A 53 -0.94 -7.80 15.29
N PRO A 54 -1.59 -8.44 16.28
CA PRO A 54 -0.92 -9.38 17.18
C PRO A 54 -0.48 -10.69 16.51
N ASP A 55 -1.08 -11.03 15.36
CA ASP A 55 -0.80 -12.26 14.62
C ASP A 55 0.23 -12.05 13.51
N TYR A 56 0.37 -10.80 13.00
CA TYR A 56 1.15 -10.49 11.80
C TYR A 56 2.14 -9.35 12.03
N ALA A 57 3.24 -9.64 12.71
CA ALA A 57 4.31 -8.67 12.93
C ALA A 57 4.85 -8.14 11.59
N GLY A 58 4.92 -6.82 11.44
CA GLY A 58 5.36 -6.17 10.21
C GLY A 58 4.28 -6.00 9.15
N TYR A 59 3.02 -6.29 9.45
CA TYR A 59 1.91 -6.01 8.54
C TYR A 59 1.85 -4.52 8.22
N CYS A 60 2.04 -4.17 6.94
CA CYS A 60 2.01 -2.78 6.46
C CYS A 60 0.82 -2.53 5.55
N ARG A 61 0.42 -1.26 5.46
CA ARG A 61 -0.44 -0.74 4.39
C ARG A 61 0.27 0.36 3.64
N VAL A 62 0.08 0.38 2.31
CA VAL A 62 0.36 1.54 1.45
C VAL A 62 -0.98 2.19 1.16
N ILE A 63 -1.15 3.45 1.51
CA ILE A 63 -2.42 4.17 1.42
C ILE A 63 -2.22 5.40 0.54
N TRP A 64 -2.98 5.53 -0.54
CA TRP A 64 -2.99 6.72 -1.38
C TRP A 64 -3.56 7.92 -0.61
N HIS A 65 -3.10 9.14 -0.85
CA HIS A 65 -3.56 10.30 -0.08
C HIS A 65 -4.94 10.77 -0.48
N ASP A 66 -5.15 10.95 -1.80
CA ASP A 66 -6.43 11.40 -2.31
C ASP A 66 -7.49 10.30 -2.22
N HIS A 67 -8.75 10.71 -2.03
CA HIS A 67 -9.86 9.75 -2.02
C HIS A 67 -10.13 9.23 -3.43
N VAL A 68 -9.50 8.14 -3.79
CA VAL A 68 -9.70 7.41 -5.04
C VAL A 68 -10.12 5.99 -4.72
N ARG A 69 -11.13 5.47 -5.41
CA ARG A 69 -11.71 4.14 -5.11
C ARG A 69 -10.93 3.02 -5.76
N GLU A 70 -10.56 3.19 -7.02
CA GLU A 70 -9.96 2.14 -7.83
C GLU A 70 -8.58 2.57 -8.36
N MET A 71 -7.66 1.62 -8.50
CA MET A 71 -6.34 1.89 -9.06
C MET A 71 -6.41 2.47 -10.48
N THR A 72 -7.40 2.09 -11.25
CA THR A 72 -7.58 2.57 -12.63
C THR A 72 -8.15 3.98 -12.73
N ASP A 73 -8.60 4.57 -11.63
CA ASP A 73 -8.98 5.98 -11.54
C ASP A 73 -7.75 6.90 -11.40
N LEU A 74 -6.59 6.34 -11.06
CA LEU A 74 -5.30 7.02 -11.08
C LEU A 74 -4.75 7.09 -12.50
N ASP A 75 -3.98 8.13 -12.82
CA ASP A 75 -3.21 8.14 -14.06
C ASP A 75 -2.06 7.12 -14.03
N ALA A 76 -1.49 6.80 -15.19
CA ALA A 76 -0.45 5.76 -15.31
C ALA A 76 0.78 6.05 -14.44
N SER A 77 1.19 7.30 -14.28
CA SER A 77 2.33 7.68 -13.45
C SER A 77 2.04 7.43 -11.97
N ALA A 78 0.83 7.75 -11.51
CA ALA A 78 0.38 7.52 -10.15
C ALA A 78 0.23 6.01 -9.85
N GLN A 79 -0.28 5.22 -10.81
CA GLN A 79 -0.33 3.76 -10.69
C GLN A 79 1.07 3.16 -10.53
N ASP A 80 2.01 3.56 -11.40
CA ASP A 80 3.40 3.11 -11.35
C ASP A 80 4.07 3.51 -10.04
N HIS A 81 3.82 4.73 -9.56
CA HIS A 81 4.35 5.20 -8.28
C HIS A 81 3.81 4.40 -7.11
N CYS A 82 2.49 4.22 -7.03
CA CYS A 82 1.86 3.42 -5.98
C CYS A 82 2.45 2.01 -5.92
N MET A 83 2.59 1.34 -7.06
CA MET A 83 3.15 -0.01 -7.13
C MET A 83 4.63 -0.06 -6.78
N ARG A 84 5.43 0.94 -7.11
CA ARG A 84 6.83 1.03 -6.66
C ARG A 84 6.91 1.06 -5.14
N VAL A 85 6.06 1.84 -4.49
CA VAL A 85 6.01 1.89 -3.02
C VAL A 85 5.58 0.54 -2.44
N VAL A 86 4.58 -0.13 -3.02
CA VAL A 86 4.17 -1.48 -2.60
C VAL A 86 5.33 -2.47 -2.68
N PHE A 87 6.09 -2.47 -3.78
CA PHE A 87 7.24 -3.36 -3.96
C PHE A 87 8.40 -3.00 -3.04
N ALA A 88 8.62 -1.71 -2.74
CA ALA A 88 9.61 -1.28 -1.75
C ALA A 88 9.27 -1.81 -0.35
N VAL A 89 7.99 -1.75 0.05
CA VAL A 89 7.52 -2.33 1.33
C VAL A 89 7.72 -3.83 1.36
N GLU A 90 7.36 -4.55 0.28
CA GLU A 90 7.63 -6.00 0.18
C GLU A 90 9.12 -6.28 0.36
N GLN A 91 9.99 -5.55 -0.33
CA GLN A 91 11.44 -5.75 -0.26
C GLN A 91 11.98 -5.47 1.14
N ALA A 92 11.53 -4.38 1.79
CA ALA A 92 11.91 -4.05 3.17
C ALA A 92 11.52 -5.18 4.15
N LEU A 93 10.27 -5.66 4.07
CA LEU A 93 9.78 -6.77 4.89
C LEU A 93 10.60 -8.05 4.69
N ARG A 94 10.93 -8.39 3.44
CA ARG A 94 11.76 -9.56 3.13
C ARG A 94 13.17 -9.46 3.71
N ARG A 95 13.78 -8.27 3.70
CA ARG A 95 15.12 -8.03 4.28
C ARG A 95 15.10 -8.08 5.81
N VAL A 96 14.08 -7.47 6.42
CA VAL A 96 13.98 -7.31 7.87
C VAL A 96 13.50 -8.57 8.57
N LEU A 97 12.44 -9.20 8.05
CA LEU A 97 11.73 -10.30 8.73
C LEU A 97 12.00 -11.68 8.11
N LYS A 98 12.47 -11.74 6.86
CA LYS A 98 12.70 -12.98 6.11
C LYS A 98 11.50 -13.94 6.14
N PRO A 99 10.29 -13.48 5.84
CA PRO A 99 9.08 -14.29 5.91
C PRO A 99 9.11 -15.42 4.86
N TYR A 100 8.31 -16.47 5.08
CA TYR A 100 8.12 -17.53 4.10
C TYR A 100 7.51 -17.00 2.80
N LYS A 101 6.52 -16.10 2.91
CA LYS A 101 5.81 -15.47 1.77
C LYS A 101 5.40 -14.04 2.15
N ILE A 102 5.25 -13.17 1.17
CA ILE A 102 4.50 -11.92 1.31
C ILE A 102 3.18 -12.06 0.57
N ASN A 103 2.07 -11.70 1.22
CA ASN A 103 0.80 -11.51 0.54
C ASN A 103 0.61 -10.02 0.22
N LEU A 104 0.30 -9.74 -1.04
CA LEU A 104 -0.14 -8.43 -1.52
C LEU A 104 -1.63 -8.51 -1.81
N ALA A 105 -2.40 -7.58 -1.28
CA ALA A 105 -3.83 -7.53 -1.53
C ALA A 105 -4.35 -6.09 -1.50
N SER A 106 -5.31 -5.78 -2.37
CA SER A 106 -6.07 -4.54 -2.32
C SER A 106 -7.54 -4.87 -2.24
N PHE A 107 -8.20 -4.35 -1.22
CA PHE A 107 -9.64 -4.49 -1.01
C PHE A 107 -10.25 -3.10 -0.78
N GLY A 108 -11.51 -2.92 -1.16
CA GLY A 108 -12.23 -1.66 -0.98
C GLY A 108 -13.66 -1.86 -0.48
N ASN A 109 -14.06 -3.09 -0.14
CA ASN A 109 -15.44 -3.42 0.21
C ASN A 109 -15.94 -2.67 1.46
N MET A 110 -15.09 -2.57 2.48
CA MET A 110 -15.40 -1.84 3.72
C MET A 110 -14.98 -0.38 3.64
N THR A 111 -13.81 -0.12 3.04
CA THR A 111 -13.25 1.22 2.88
C THR A 111 -12.85 1.41 1.42
N PRO A 112 -13.76 1.96 0.58
CA PRO A 112 -13.53 2.16 -0.85
C PRO A 112 -12.56 3.33 -1.11
N HIS A 113 -11.28 3.07 -0.85
CA HIS A 113 -10.17 3.99 -0.97
C HIS A 113 -8.93 3.18 -1.36
N VAL A 114 -8.17 3.61 -2.35
CA VAL A 114 -6.97 2.89 -2.82
C VAL A 114 -5.98 2.69 -1.69
N HIS A 115 -5.84 1.44 -1.29
CA HIS A 115 -4.82 1.00 -0.34
C HIS A 115 -4.41 -0.45 -0.61
N TRP A 116 -3.17 -0.76 -0.28
CA TRP A 116 -2.59 -2.08 -0.43
C TRP A 116 -2.17 -2.63 0.92
N HIS A 117 -2.48 -3.88 1.15
CA HIS A 117 -2.00 -4.67 2.27
C HIS A 117 -0.73 -5.41 1.87
N VAL A 118 0.33 -5.30 2.66
CA VAL A 118 1.60 -6.01 2.47
C VAL A 118 1.86 -6.80 3.74
N ILE A 119 1.64 -8.12 3.68
CA ILE A 119 1.53 -8.96 4.87
C ILE A 119 2.59 -10.05 4.83
N PRO A 120 3.55 -10.05 5.79
CA PRO A 120 4.48 -11.15 5.94
C PRO A 120 3.79 -12.39 6.49
N ARG A 121 4.06 -13.55 5.87
CA ARG A 121 3.43 -14.83 6.20
C ARG A 121 4.47 -15.85 6.64
N GLY A 122 4.17 -16.55 7.72
CA GLY A 122 4.91 -17.73 8.18
C GLY A 122 4.11 -19.01 7.95
N VAL A 123 4.76 -20.14 7.80
CA VAL A 123 4.09 -21.47 7.65
C VAL A 123 3.30 -21.87 8.89
N ASP A 124 3.62 -21.28 10.03
CA ASP A 124 3.04 -21.50 11.35
C ASP A 124 2.05 -20.40 11.76
N ASP A 125 1.79 -19.38 10.89
CA ASP A 125 0.85 -18.32 11.23
C ASP A 125 -0.59 -18.83 11.42
N ALA A 126 -1.43 -18.00 12.02
CA ALA A 126 -2.77 -18.36 12.45
C ALA A 126 -3.67 -18.88 11.32
N HIS A 127 -3.44 -18.47 10.08
CA HIS A 127 -4.32 -18.76 8.95
C HIS A 127 -3.64 -19.58 7.84
N PHE A 128 -2.30 -19.74 7.87
CA PHE A 128 -1.58 -20.43 6.79
C PHE A 128 -2.14 -21.84 6.53
N PRO A 129 -2.35 -22.27 5.24
CA PRO A 129 -2.00 -21.60 3.97
C PRO A 129 -3.05 -20.61 3.46
N ASP A 130 -4.21 -20.45 4.15
CA ASP A 130 -5.27 -19.56 3.73
C ASP A 130 -4.89 -18.08 3.90
N SER A 131 -5.72 -17.18 3.35
CA SER A 131 -5.53 -15.74 3.55
C SER A 131 -5.76 -15.34 5.00
N VAL A 132 -5.21 -14.19 5.43
CA VAL A 132 -5.38 -13.67 6.79
C VAL A 132 -6.83 -13.32 7.14
N TRP A 133 -7.70 -13.16 6.16
CA TRP A 133 -9.14 -12.93 6.31
C TRP A 133 -9.97 -14.22 6.27
N GLY A 134 -9.31 -15.36 6.09
CA GLY A 134 -9.96 -16.67 6.06
C GLY A 134 -10.27 -17.20 7.46
N LYS A 135 -10.63 -18.47 7.53
CA LYS A 135 -10.85 -19.13 8.82
C LYS A 135 -9.51 -19.36 9.53
N ARG A 136 -9.43 -18.95 10.78
CA ARG A 136 -8.27 -19.27 11.64
C ARG A 136 -8.11 -20.79 11.76
N ARG A 137 -6.91 -21.30 11.48
CA ARG A 137 -6.60 -22.74 11.50
C ARG A 137 -5.92 -23.17 12.79
N ARG A 138 -5.21 -22.27 13.46
CA ARG A 138 -4.48 -22.56 14.71
C ARG A 138 -4.46 -21.36 15.65
N ALA A 139 -4.27 -21.62 16.93
CA ALA A 139 -3.94 -20.55 17.85
C ALA A 139 -2.61 -19.93 17.38
N THR A 140 -2.50 -18.61 17.45
CA THR A 140 -1.20 -17.98 17.25
C THR A 140 -0.29 -18.52 18.33
N LEU A 141 0.70 -19.29 17.93
CA LEU A 141 1.89 -19.40 18.73
C LEU A 141 2.43 -17.98 18.67
N ARG A 142 2.20 -17.22 19.74
CA ARG A 142 2.85 -15.94 19.93
C ARG A 142 4.32 -16.25 19.68
N GLN A 143 4.80 -16.00 18.48
CA GLN A 143 6.21 -15.85 18.29
C GLN A 143 6.52 -14.68 19.20
N ALA A 144 7.06 -15.03 20.37
CA ALA A 144 7.79 -14.07 21.17
C ALA A 144 8.73 -13.46 20.15
N ALA A 145 8.33 -12.28 19.67
CA ALA A 145 8.90 -11.69 18.47
C ALA A 145 10.41 -11.78 18.67
N ALA A 146 11.09 -12.47 17.76
CA ALA A 146 12.55 -12.53 17.81
C ALA A 146 13.14 -11.11 17.82
N HIS A 147 12.28 -10.11 17.55
CA HIS A 147 12.58 -8.69 17.62
C HIS A 147 11.41 -7.94 18.28
N PRO A 148 11.67 -7.02 19.22
CA PRO A 148 10.67 -6.11 19.76
C PRO A 148 9.98 -5.35 18.62
N ALA A 149 8.68 -5.07 18.72
CA ALA A 149 7.92 -4.37 17.72
C ALA A 149 8.58 -3.03 17.31
N ILE A 150 9.19 -2.36 18.27
CA ILE A 150 9.92 -1.09 18.05
C ILE A 150 11.15 -1.28 17.13
N GLU A 151 11.88 -2.39 17.27
CA GLU A 151 13.03 -2.69 16.41
C GLU A 151 12.59 -2.99 14.99
N VAL A 152 11.54 -3.79 14.81
CA VAL A 152 10.96 -4.07 13.49
C VAL A 152 10.54 -2.78 12.82
N ARG A 153 9.85 -1.90 13.53
CA ARG A 153 9.44 -0.58 13.03
C ARG A 153 10.63 0.26 12.58
N GLN A 154 11.65 0.40 13.42
CA GLN A 154 12.84 1.22 13.11
C GLN A 154 13.57 0.68 11.87
N ARG A 155 13.75 -0.63 11.78
CA ARG A 155 14.39 -1.28 10.65
C ARG A 155 13.59 -1.12 9.36
N LEU A 156 12.26 -1.28 9.41
CA LEU A 156 11.39 -1.06 8.26
C LEU A 156 11.44 0.40 7.78
N ALA A 157 11.37 1.36 8.69
CA ALA A 157 11.46 2.77 8.33
C ALA A 157 12.82 3.11 7.67
N ALA A 158 13.92 2.59 8.19
CA ALA A 158 15.25 2.78 7.62
C ALA A 158 15.39 2.14 6.22
N GLU A 159 14.86 0.93 6.03
CA GLU A 159 14.89 0.26 4.72
C GLU A 159 14.05 1.01 3.68
N LEU A 160 12.89 1.55 4.05
CA LEU A 160 12.05 2.32 3.14
C LEU A 160 12.73 3.61 2.69
N LEU A 161 13.44 4.31 3.58
CA LEU A 161 14.24 5.48 3.22
C LEU A 161 15.37 5.17 2.22
N ASN A 162 15.87 3.93 2.21
CA ASN A 162 16.91 3.50 1.26
C ASN A 162 16.35 3.04 -0.10
N LEU A 163 15.06 2.71 -0.15
CA LEU A 163 14.42 2.13 -1.34
C LEU A 163 13.59 3.15 -2.12
N LEU A 164 13.18 4.22 -1.48
CA LEU A 164 12.30 5.29 -2.00
C LEU A 164 12.95 6.66 -1.95
#